data_fd68746467001af14e639d15689a4126
#
_entry.id   fd68746467001af14e639d15689a4126
#
_cell.length_a   1.000
_cell.length_b   1.000
_cell.length_c   1.000
_cell.angle_alpha   90.00
_cell.angle_beta   90.00
_cell.angle_gamma   90.00
#
_symmetry.space_group_name_H-M   'P 1'
#
loop_
_entity.id
_entity.type
_entity.pdbx_description
1 polymer ?
#
loop_
_entity_poly.entity_id
_entity_poly.type
_entity_poly.pdbx_seq_one_letter_code
_entity_poly.pdbx_strand_id
1 'polypeptide(L)'
;TIRLRNDIVPSPQAFLTHGLTFDELSCGINEYEAALKIHKILNTPDTISLGYNSLGFDDDFLRFLFYRNLLDPYTHQYANGCSRMDILPITVLFRIFQKDSLNWPHIDGKPSLKLDLISRENNFVTTGRAHEALNDVEAVIELSKKMFFQKDIWNYSLDFFNKTRDEIRINNINKTLNIQNTPFRHCIMMSASFGSKSNYMAQVIHLGSSLAYKNQSLWLRLDSDDILGINAGLDIKETFVLRKKAADALIVLPALERFLDKLSEESRQTVRENIMKIGSHKENFFKFIQYHLNYKYPFIPDMDPDAALYQDGFLSFKEK
;
A
#
# COMPACT_ATOMS: atom_id res chain seq x y z
N THR A 1 -1.87 -10.17 24.81
CA THR A 1 -3.24 -10.45 24.32
C THR A 1 -4.14 -9.29 24.72
N ILE A 2 -5.00 -8.86 23.82
CA ILE A 2 -6.08 -7.88 24.09
C ILE A 2 -7.35 -8.66 24.33
N ARG A 3 -8.04 -8.34 25.42
CA ARG A 3 -9.31 -8.99 25.75
C ARG A 3 -10.38 -8.55 24.76
N LEU A 4 -11.16 -9.50 24.26
CA LEU A 4 -12.29 -9.22 23.39
C LEU A 4 -13.34 -8.38 24.15
N ARG A 5 -13.88 -7.37 23.50
CA ARG A 5 -14.99 -6.56 24.04
C ARG A 5 -16.24 -7.44 24.21
N ASN A 6 -17.00 -7.20 25.25
CA ASN A 6 -18.20 -8.01 25.58
C ASN A 6 -19.35 -7.83 24.57
N ASP A 7 -19.33 -6.75 23.79
CA ASP A 7 -20.32 -6.40 22.76
C ASP A 7 -19.93 -6.89 21.36
N ILE A 8 -18.78 -7.57 21.22
CA ILE A 8 -18.27 -8.08 19.93
C ILE A 8 -18.42 -9.60 19.87
N VAL A 9 -19.09 -10.07 18.82
CA VAL A 9 -19.10 -11.50 18.48
C VAL A 9 -17.92 -11.76 17.54
N PRO A 10 -16.94 -12.56 17.95
CA PRO A 10 -15.78 -12.85 17.11
C PRO A 10 -16.17 -13.66 15.88
N SER A 11 -15.51 -13.38 14.76
CA SER A 11 -15.70 -14.17 13.54
C SER A 11 -15.25 -15.63 13.75
N PRO A 12 -16.08 -16.63 13.43
CA PRO A 12 -15.68 -18.03 13.47
C PRO A 12 -14.43 -18.31 12.63
N GLN A 13 -14.31 -17.64 11.47
CA GLN A 13 -13.15 -17.78 10.61
C GLN A 13 -11.86 -17.29 11.28
N ALA A 14 -11.92 -16.21 12.06
CA ALA A 14 -10.77 -15.72 12.83
C ALA A 14 -10.31 -16.76 13.85
N PHE A 15 -11.23 -17.37 14.58
CA PHE A 15 -10.92 -18.45 15.53
C PHE A 15 -10.23 -19.64 14.87
N LEU A 16 -10.73 -20.05 13.72
CA LEU A 16 -10.11 -21.15 12.95
C LEU A 16 -8.69 -20.78 12.48
N THR A 17 -8.44 -19.51 12.21
CA THR A 17 -7.15 -19.05 11.70
C THR A 17 -6.10 -18.90 12.80
N HIS A 18 -6.43 -18.21 13.91
CA HIS A 18 -5.43 -17.95 14.97
C HIS A 18 -5.40 -19.04 16.05
N GLY A 19 -6.45 -19.88 16.16
CA GLY A 19 -6.49 -21.01 17.09
C GLY A 19 -6.53 -20.64 18.57
N LEU A 20 -6.78 -19.36 18.92
CA LEU A 20 -6.93 -18.91 20.30
C LEU A 20 -8.28 -19.33 20.85
N THR A 21 -8.32 -19.75 22.12
CA THR A 21 -9.55 -20.08 22.83
C THR A 21 -10.20 -18.85 23.45
N PHE A 22 -11.49 -18.96 23.82
CA PHE A 22 -12.18 -17.87 24.55
C PHE A 22 -11.50 -17.55 25.88
N ASP A 23 -10.99 -18.56 26.59
CA ASP A 23 -10.29 -18.37 27.86
C ASP A 23 -9.01 -17.55 27.67
N GLU A 24 -8.21 -17.86 26.62
CA GLU A 24 -7.01 -17.09 26.29
C GLU A 24 -7.33 -15.63 25.92
N LEU A 25 -8.42 -15.40 25.20
CA LEU A 25 -8.87 -14.07 24.85
C LEU A 25 -9.41 -13.28 26.06
N SER A 26 -10.02 -13.96 27.04
CA SER A 26 -10.54 -13.33 28.25
C SER A 26 -9.45 -12.85 29.22
N CYS A 27 -8.28 -13.48 29.20
CA CYS A 27 -7.14 -13.15 30.06
C CYS A 27 -6.35 -11.91 29.62
N GLY A 28 -6.66 -11.30 28.47
CA GLY A 28 -5.98 -10.11 27.95
C GLY A 28 -6.33 -8.84 28.72
N ILE A 29 -5.51 -7.78 28.50
CA ILE A 29 -5.82 -6.42 28.95
C ILE A 29 -6.97 -5.85 28.13
N ASN A 30 -7.72 -4.88 28.65
CA ASN A 30 -8.79 -4.25 27.87
C ASN A 30 -8.22 -3.42 26.69
N GLU A 31 -9.08 -3.14 25.70
CA GLU A 31 -8.68 -2.44 24.49
C GLU A 31 -8.09 -1.06 24.75
N TYR A 32 -8.67 -0.28 25.68
CA TYR A 32 -8.19 1.06 25.99
C TYR A 32 -6.78 1.05 26.59
N GLU A 33 -6.52 0.16 27.55
CA GLU A 33 -5.16 -0.02 28.11
C GLU A 33 -4.15 -0.47 27.05
N ALA A 34 -4.57 -1.35 26.16
CA ALA A 34 -3.74 -1.78 25.04
C ALA A 34 -3.45 -0.62 24.08
N ALA A 35 -4.48 0.16 23.70
CA ALA A 35 -4.34 1.32 22.84
C ALA A 35 -3.37 2.36 23.43
N LEU A 36 -3.50 2.67 24.73
CA LEU A 36 -2.56 3.58 25.42
C LEU A 36 -1.11 3.08 25.36
N LYS A 37 -0.88 1.80 25.63
CA LYS A 37 0.48 1.20 25.60
C LYS A 37 1.05 1.23 24.20
N ILE A 38 0.28 0.81 23.19
CA ILE A 38 0.71 0.77 21.80
C ILE A 38 1.00 2.20 21.31
N HIS A 39 0.08 3.14 21.58
CA HIS A 39 0.23 4.53 21.19
C HIS A 39 1.51 5.14 21.80
N LYS A 40 1.78 4.89 23.08
CA LYS A 40 2.99 5.35 23.75
C LYS A 40 4.27 4.79 23.12
N ILE A 41 4.29 3.49 22.82
CA ILE A 41 5.45 2.84 22.18
C ILE A 41 5.70 3.44 20.79
N LEU A 42 4.67 3.52 19.96
CA LEU A 42 4.79 4.00 18.58
C LEU A 42 5.09 5.50 18.48
N ASN A 43 4.77 6.29 19.52
CA ASN A 43 5.09 7.73 19.62
C ASN A 43 6.37 8.01 20.40
N THR A 44 7.16 7.00 20.76
CA THR A 44 8.52 7.24 21.30
C THR A 44 9.33 7.97 20.22
N PRO A 45 10.00 9.10 20.56
CA PRO A 45 10.76 9.85 19.58
C PRO A 45 11.73 9.00 18.76
N ASP A 46 11.84 9.31 17.46
CA ASP A 46 12.70 8.64 16.49
C ASP A 46 12.36 7.15 16.24
N THR A 47 11.15 6.71 16.59
CA THR A 47 10.68 5.36 16.33
C THR A 47 10.28 5.21 14.85
N ILE A 48 10.76 4.12 14.21
CA ILE A 48 10.31 3.67 12.91
C ILE A 48 9.49 2.40 13.11
N SER A 49 8.17 2.46 12.88
CA SER A 49 7.33 1.27 12.88
C SER A 49 7.51 0.50 11.57
N LEU A 50 7.67 -0.82 11.69
CA LEU A 50 7.97 -1.70 10.58
C LEU A 50 6.99 -2.87 10.56
N GLY A 51 6.48 -3.22 9.39
CA GLY A 51 5.62 -4.39 9.20
C GLY A 51 5.69 -4.95 7.78
N TYR A 52 4.93 -5.99 7.52
CA TYR A 52 4.77 -6.60 6.20
C TYR A 52 3.32 -6.41 5.74
N ASN A 53 3.09 -5.65 4.68
CA ASN A 53 1.78 -5.16 4.25
C ASN A 53 1.09 -4.25 5.28
N SER A 54 1.88 -3.64 6.15
CA SER A 54 1.37 -2.82 7.25
C SER A 54 0.67 -1.54 6.78
N LEU A 55 1.14 -0.92 5.69
CA LEU A 55 0.50 0.25 5.09
C LEU A 55 -0.88 -0.04 4.49
N GLY A 56 -1.13 -1.30 4.13
CA GLY A 56 -2.42 -1.74 3.57
C GLY A 56 -3.39 -2.32 4.59
N PHE A 57 -2.95 -2.58 5.84
CA PHE A 57 -3.77 -3.23 6.85
C PHE A 57 -3.54 -2.66 8.26
N ASP A 58 -2.36 -2.87 8.85
CA ASP A 58 -2.09 -2.54 10.25
C ASP A 58 -2.23 -1.05 10.56
N ASP A 59 -1.81 -0.20 9.62
CA ASP A 59 -1.90 1.25 9.75
C ASP A 59 -3.34 1.74 9.91
N ASP A 60 -4.25 1.24 9.08
CA ASP A 60 -5.65 1.60 9.18
C ASP A 60 -6.25 1.05 10.47
N PHE A 61 -5.92 -0.19 10.81
CA PHE A 61 -6.36 -0.79 12.06
C PHE A 61 -5.92 0.02 13.28
N LEU A 62 -4.66 0.44 13.34
CA LEU A 62 -4.12 1.28 14.42
C LEU A 62 -4.78 2.66 14.46
N ARG A 63 -5.03 3.28 13.31
CA ARG A 63 -5.70 4.58 13.25
C ARG A 63 -7.10 4.52 13.84
N PHE A 64 -7.89 3.52 13.48
CA PHE A 64 -9.22 3.32 14.04
C PHE A 64 -9.18 2.93 15.52
N LEU A 65 -8.22 2.09 15.93
CA LEU A 65 -8.01 1.77 17.33
C LEU A 65 -7.73 3.02 18.17
N PHE A 66 -6.85 3.90 17.72
CA PHE A 66 -6.52 5.13 18.43
C PHE A 66 -7.68 6.11 18.41
N TYR A 67 -8.32 6.30 17.27
CA TYR A 67 -9.44 7.21 17.11
C TYR A 67 -10.59 6.89 18.07
N ARG A 68 -11.08 5.65 18.10
CA ARG A 68 -12.18 5.26 18.99
C ARG A 68 -11.81 5.25 20.48
N ASN A 69 -10.53 5.23 20.80
CA ASN A 69 -10.02 5.36 22.16
C ASN A 69 -9.57 6.79 22.51
N LEU A 70 -9.97 7.80 21.71
CA LEU A 70 -9.68 9.23 21.90
C LEU A 70 -8.19 9.56 21.98
N LEU A 71 -7.37 8.83 21.19
CA LEU A 71 -5.95 9.07 21.00
C LEU A 71 -5.71 9.63 19.59
N ASP A 72 -4.66 10.45 19.40
CA ASP A 72 -4.32 10.95 18.06
C ASP A 72 -3.98 9.79 17.12
N PRO A 73 -4.74 9.57 16.02
CA PRO A 73 -4.58 8.42 15.16
C PRO A 73 -3.36 8.48 14.22
N TYR A 74 -2.65 9.62 14.17
CA TYR A 74 -1.62 9.86 13.15
C TYR A 74 -0.24 10.22 13.68
N THR A 75 -0.10 10.71 14.93
CA THR A 75 1.17 11.24 15.46
C THR A 75 2.32 10.26 15.35
N HIS A 76 2.09 8.97 15.55
CA HIS A 76 3.09 7.90 15.41
C HIS A 76 3.69 7.77 14.00
N GLN A 77 3.11 8.44 13.02
CA GLN A 77 3.53 8.36 11.61
C GLN A 77 4.43 9.52 11.19
N TYR A 78 4.48 10.61 11.96
CA TYR A 78 5.22 11.80 11.56
C TYR A 78 5.75 12.68 12.70
N ALA A 79 5.19 12.58 13.92
CA ALA A 79 5.56 13.46 15.01
C ALA A 79 6.88 13.01 15.67
N ASN A 80 7.65 13.98 16.18
CA ASN A 80 8.87 13.72 16.97
C ASN A 80 9.87 12.75 16.31
N GLY A 81 10.07 12.85 14.99
CA GLY A 81 10.96 11.94 14.26
C GLY A 81 10.39 10.55 14.00
N CYS A 82 9.15 10.27 14.44
CA CYS A 82 8.47 9.01 14.15
C CYS A 82 8.21 8.84 12.65
N SER A 83 8.28 7.62 12.20
CA SER A 83 7.96 7.24 10.82
C SER A 83 7.52 5.79 10.73
N ARG A 84 7.14 5.36 9.54
CA ARG A 84 6.68 4.00 9.28
C ARG A 84 7.28 3.48 7.97
N MET A 85 7.46 2.18 7.89
CA MET A 85 8.01 1.49 6.73
C MET A 85 7.31 0.15 6.53
N ASP A 86 7.06 -0.19 5.28
CA ASP A 86 6.46 -1.48 4.90
C ASP A 86 7.47 -2.32 4.11
N ILE A 87 7.70 -3.53 4.57
CA ILE A 87 8.67 -4.44 3.97
C ILE A 87 8.12 -5.09 2.70
N LEU A 88 6.81 -5.20 2.52
CA LEU A 88 6.26 -5.82 1.31
C LEU A 88 6.62 -5.06 0.02
N PRO A 89 6.49 -3.74 -0.11
CA PRO A 89 6.96 -3.01 -1.29
C PRO A 89 8.47 -3.16 -1.53
N ILE A 90 9.28 -3.22 -0.47
CA ILE A 90 10.73 -3.49 -0.57
C ILE A 90 10.95 -4.90 -1.11
N THR A 91 10.22 -5.88 -0.62
CA THR A 91 10.28 -7.28 -1.10
C THR A 91 9.92 -7.37 -2.59
N VAL A 92 8.96 -6.57 -3.07
CA VAL A 92 8.65 -6.45 -4.50
C VAL A 92 9.89 -5.96 -5.28
N LEU A 93 10.56 -4.90 -4.81
CA LEU A 93 11.79 -4.40 -5.44
C LEU A 93 12.88 -5.47 -5.49
N PHE A 94 13.10 -6.16 -4.38
CA PHE A 94 14.09 -7.25 -4.32
C PHE A 94 13.73 -8.39 -5.27
N ARG A 95 12.47 -8.78 -5.34
CA ARG A 95 12.01 -9.83 -6.25
C ARG A 95 12.27 -9.48 -7.73
N ILE A 96 12.20 -8.21 -8.09
CA ILE A 96 12.37 -7.76 -9.47
C ILE A 96 13.85 -7.52 -9.80
N PHE A 97 14.60 -6.88 -8.90
CA PHE A 97 15.94 -6.36 -9.19
C PHE A 97 17.07 -7.13 -8.52
N GLN A 98 16.78 -7.94 -7.49
CA GLN A 98 17.75 -8.72 -6.71
C GLN A 98 17.27 -10.17 -6.52
N LYS A 99 16.96 -10.83 -7.64
CA LYS A 99 16.33 -12.16 -7.64
C LYS A 99 17.12 -13.21 -6.85
N ASP A 100 18.44 -13.09 -6.82
CA ASP A 100 19.34 -14.05 -6.19
C ASP A 100 19.55 -13.79 -4.67
N SER A 101 18.93 -12.73 -4.13
CA SER A 101 19.09 -12.35 -2.72
C SER A 101 18.31 -13.25 -1.75
N LEU A 102 17.27 -13.92 -2.23
CA LEU A 102 16.36 -14.76 -1.47
C LEU A 102 15.96 -16.00 -2.27
N ASN A 103 15.65 -17.08 -1.56
CA ASN A 103 14.94 -18.21 -2.14
C ASN A 103 13.46 -17.85 -2.24
N TRP A 104 12.96 -17.69 -3.47
CA TRP A 104 11.59 -17.27 -3.71
C TRP A 104 10.65 -18.46 -3.76
N PRO A 105 9.61 -18.50 -2.92
CA PRO A 105 8.61 -19.56 -2.97
C PRO A 105 7.78 -19.47 -4.26
N HIS A 106 7.24 -20.61 -4.69
CA HIS A 106 6.37 -20.70 -5.85
C HIS A 106 5.06 -21.38 -5.48
N ILE A 107 3.95 -20.84 -6.00
CA ILE A 107 2.63 -21.46 -6.00
C ILE A 107 2.21 -21.64 -7.45
N ASP A 108 1.89 -22.87 -7.84
CA ASP A 108 1.51 -23.21 -9.23
C ASP A 108 2.51 -22.67 -10.28
N GLY A 109 3.81 -22.83 -9.98
CA GLY A 109 4.89 -22.37 -10.85
C GLY A 109 5.12 -20.85 -10.90
N LYS A 110 4.37 -20.06 -10.13
CA LYS A 110 4.48 -18.60 -10.06
C LYS A 110 5.09 -18.16 -8.74
N PRO A 111 5.98 -17.15 -8.74
CA PRO A 111 6.57 -16.64 -7.50
C PRO A 111 5.49 -16.06 -6.58
N SER A 112 5.65 -16.32 -5.29
CA SER A 112 4.76 -15.82 -4.23
C SER A 112 5.52 -14.87 -3.31
N LEU A 113 4.83 -13.83 -2.83
CA LEU A 113 5.32 -12.89 -1.83
C LEU A 113 4.66 -13.10 -0.46
N LYS A 114 4.05 -14.26 -0.22
CA LYS A 114 3.50 -14.58 1.10
C LYS A 114 4.63 -14.76 2.11
N LEU A 115 4.54 -14.05 3.23
CA LEU A 115 5.59 -14.01 4.24
C LEU A 115 5.91 -15.40 4.82
N ASP A 116 4.87 -16.19 5.12
CA ASP A 116 4.99 -17.56 5.65
C ASP A 116 5.78 -18.47 4.70
N LEU A 117 5.53 -18.33 3.40
CA LEU A 117 6.24 -19.10 2.37
C LEU A 117 7.70 -18.63 2.21
N ILE A 118 7.92 -17.31 2.18
CA ILE A 118 9.29 -16.74 2.13
C ILE A 118 10.08 -17.18 3.37
N SER A 119 9.47 -17.12 4.55
CA SER A 119 10.09 -17.55 5.80
C SER A 119 10.49 -19.02 5.74
N ARG A 120 9.63 -19.89 5.23
CA ARG A 120 9.88 -21.32 5.09
C ARG A 120 11.02 -21.62 4.11
N GLU A 121 10.98 -21.03 2.91
CA GLU A 121 12.00 -21.25 1.86
C GLU A 121 13.39 -20.74 2.27
N ASN A 122 13.46 -19.77 3.19
CA ASN A 122 14.72 -19.18 3.65
C ASN A 122 15.09 -19.60 5.08
N ASN A 123 14.30 -20.49 5.73
CA ASN A 123 14.51 -20.99 7.09
C ASN A 123 14.65 -19.85 8.14
N PHE A 124 13.81 -18.81 8.05
CA PHE A 124 13.86 -17.67 8.95
C PHE A 124 13.34 -17.99 10.34
N VAL A 125 12.25 -18.75 10.43
CA VAL A 125 11.64 -19.18 11.69
C VAL A 125 11.59 -20.71 11.69
N THR A 126 12.20 -21.33 12.68
CA THR A 126 12.33 -22.81 12.77
C THR A 126 11.37 -23.43 13.77
N THR A 127 10.73 -22.64 14.63
CA THR A 127 9.86 -23.13 15.71
C THR A 127 8.59 -22.29 15.81
N GLY A 128 7.46 -22.93 16.14
CA GLY A 128 6.17 -22.26 16.36
C GLY A 128 5.08 -22.67 15.36
N ARG A 129 3.84 -22.24 15.65
CA ARG A 129 2.69 -22.45 14.77
C ARG A 129 2.69 -21.41 13.66
N ALA A 130 2.37 -21.80 12.44
CA ALA A 130 2.08 -20.85 11.37
C ALA A 130 0.92 -19.91 11.81
N HIS A 131 1.02 -18.62 11.45
CA HIS A 131 0.05 -17.56 11.81
C HIS A 131 0.01 -17.20 13.31
N GLU A 132 1.02 -17.55 14.09
CA GLU A 132 1.23 -16.92 15.38
C GLU A 132 1.89 -15.54 15.16
N ALA A 133 1.27 -14.46 15.64
CA ALA A 133 1.72 -13.07 15.36
C ALA A 133 3.19 -12.82 15.71
N LEU A 134 3.73 -13.51 16.70
CA LEU A 134 5.15 -13.41 17.07
C LEU A 134 6.07 -14.00 15.99
N ASN A 135 5.69 -15.15 15.43
CA ASN A 135 6.45 -15.79 14.35
C ASN A 135 6.46 -14.94 13.08
N ASP A 136 5.35 -14.26 12.79
CA ASP A 136 5.26 -13.33 11.66
C ASP A 136 6.20 -12.14 11.87
N VAL A 137 6.27 -11.59 13.09
CA VAL A 137 7.22 -10.51 13.44
C VAL A 137 8.67 -10.99 13.29
N GLU A 138 9.02 -12.18 13.80
CA GLU A 138 10.36 -12.77 13.65
C GLU A 138 10.71 -12.98 12.17
N ALA A 139 9.78 -13.48 11.36
CA ALA A 139 9.97 -13.63 9.92
C ALA A 139 10.23 -12.29 9.22
N VAL A 140 9.52 -11.21 9.58
CA VAL A 140 9.76 -9.86 9.03
C VAL A 140 11.14 -9.34 9.42
N ILE A 141 11.58 -9.58 10.67
CA ILE A 141 12.90 -9.18 11.14
C ILE A 141 14.00 -9.89 10.33
N GLU A 142 13.93 -11.21 10.18
CA GLU A 142 14.94 -11.98 9.46
C GLU A 142 14.94 -11.63 7.95
N LEU A 143 13.77 -11.47 7.34
CA LEU A 143 13.64 -10.98 5.96
C LEU A 143 14.30 -9.60 5.81
N SER A 144 14.02 -8.68 6.72
CA SER A 144 14.59 -7.33 6.70
C SER A 144 16.11 -7.36 6.85
N LYS A 145 16.66 -8.17 7.78
CA LYS A 145 18.10 -8.37 7.93
C LYS A 145 18.73 -8.90 6.65
N LYS A 146 18.11 -9.90 6.02
CA LYS A 146 18.60 -10.48 4.77
C LYS A 146 18.67 -9.45 3.65
N MET A 147 17.61 -8.64 3.49
CA MET A 147 17.57 -7.58 2.48
C MET A 147 18.54 -6.43 2.80
N PHE A 148 18.76 -6.12 4.07
CA PHE A 148 19.66 -5.08 4.52
C PHE A 148 21.13 -5.31 4.11
N PHE A 149 21.56 -6.53 3.83
CA PHE A 149 22.89 -6.81 3.30
C PHE A 149 23.12 -6.20 1.91
N GLN A 150 22.08 -6.00 1.13
CA GLN A 150 22.11 -5.32 -0.16
C GLN A 150 21.90 -3.81 0.03
N LYS A 151 22.92 -3.13 0.58
CA LYS A 151 22.84 -1.74 1.08
C LYS A 151 22.30 -0.76 0.07
N ASP A 152 22.70 -0.85 -1.19
CA ASP A 152 22.34 0.15 -2.21
C ASP A 152 20.83 0.15 -2.48
N ILE A 153 20.24 -1.02 -2.76
CA ILE A 153 18.81 -1.13 -3.01
C ILE A 153 17.99 -0.90 -1.73
N TRP A 154 18.50 -1.34 -0.58
CA TRP A 154 17.85 -1.08 0.70
C TRP A 154 17.76 0.43 0.97
N ASN A 155 18.88 1.15 0.94
CA ASN A 155 18.92 2.59 1.16
C ASN A 155 18.08 3.37 0.14
N TYR A 156 18.12 2.94 -1.12
CA TYR A 156 17.27 3.50 -2.16
C TYR A 156 15.77 3.32 -1.83
N SER A 157 15.40 2.19 -1.24
CA SER A 157 14.01 1.85 -0.91
C SER A 157 13.47 2.68 0.25
N LEU A 158 14.31 3.06 1.22
CA LEU A 158 13.87 3.85 2.39
C LEU A 158 13.23 5.18 2.02
N ASP A 159 13.72 5.79 0.95
CA ASP A 159 13.22 7.09 0.49
C ASP A 159 11.76 7.06 0.03
N PHE A 160 11.23 5.88 -0.38
CA PHE A 160 9.82 5.76 -0.76
C PHE A 160 8.87 5.90 0.43
N PHE A 161 9.35 5.69 1.65
CA PHE A 161 8.57 5.85 2.89
C PHE A 161 8.77 7.22 3.55
N ASN A 162 9.60 8.07 2.96
CA ASN A 162 9.72 9.48 3.35
C ASN A 162 8.85 10.34 2.43
N LYS A 163 7.83 10.97 3.00
CA LYS A 163 6.83 11.75 2.23
C LYS A 163 7.47 12.79 1.30
N THR A 164 8.37 13.59 1.82
CA THR A 164 9.03 14.65 1.04
C THR A 164 9.90 14.08 -0.09
N ARG A 165 10.66 13.01 0.21
CA ARG A 165 11.54 12.39 -0.79
C ARG A 165 10.75 11.68 -1.88
N ASP A 166 9.66 10.98 -1.53
CA ASP A 166 8.78 10.32 -2.49
C ASP A 166 8.11 11.34 -3.42
N GLU A 167 7.60 12.45 -2.88
CA GLU A 167 7.05 13.58 -3.65
C GLU A 167 8.08 14.20 -4.61
N ILE A 168 9.30 14.45 -4.13
CA ILE A 168 10.40 15.00 -4.96
C ILE A 168 10.73 14.02 -6.10
N ARG A 169 10.84 12.72 -5.81
CA ARG A 169 11.11 11.70 -6.85
C ARG A 169 10.05 11.70 -7.93
N ILE A 170 8.77 11.69 -7.55
CA ILE A 170 7.66 11.72 -8.50
C ILE A 170 7.68 13.00 -9.32
N ASN A 171 7.89 14.14 -8.67
CA ASN A 171 7.87 15.45 -9.35
C ASN A 171 9.04 15.62 -10.33
N ASN A 172 10.17 14.99 -10.07
CA ASN A 172 11.34 15.00 -10.94
C ASN A 172 11.26 14.06 -12.15
N ILE A 173 10.23 13.20 -12.24
CA ILE A 173 10.03 12.37 -13.43
C ILE A 173 9.56 13.26 -14.59
N ASN A 174 10.33 13.23 -15.69
CA ASN A 174 10.00 13.98 -16.89
C ASN A 174 8.69 13.50 -17.52
N LYS A 175 7.98 14.41 -18.17
CA LYS A 175 6.80 14.12 -18.98
C LYS A 175 7.26 13.62 -20.36
N THR A 176 7.34 12.33 -20.53
CA THR A 176 7.91 11.68 -21.73
C THR A 176 6.85 11.20 -22.70
N LEU A 177 5.60 11.07 -22.30
CA LEU A 177 4.50 10.61 -23.14
C LEU A 177 3.64 11.77 -23.62
N ASN A 178 3.54 11.96 -24.93
CA ASN A 178 2.65 12.95 -25.53
C ASN A 178 1.36 12.28 -26.03
N ILE A 179 0.23 12.78 -25.55
CA ILE A 179 -1.11 12.40 -26.04
C ILE A 179 -1.75 13.65 -26.62
N GLN A 180 -1.85 13.71 -27.94
CA GLN A 180 -2.45 14.84 -28.66
C GLN A 180 -1.91 16.22 -28.18
N ASN A 181 -0.60 16.39 -28.19
CA ASN A 181 0.14 17.58 -27.75
C ASN A 181 0.04 17.91 -26.25
N THR A 182 -0.46 17.00 -25.43
CA THR A 182 -0.46 17.15 -23.98
C THR A 182 0.59 16.20 -23.38
N PRO A 183 1.61 16.71 -22.68
CA PRO A 183 2.65 15.87 -22.10
C PRO A 183 2.24 15.28 -20.75
N PHE A 184 2.41 13.98 -20.60
CA PHE A 184 2.16 13.22 -19.37
C PHE A 184 3.44 12.58 -18.82
N ARG A 185 3.52 12.41 -17.49
CA ARG A 185 4.53 11.54 -16.89
C ARG A 185 4.13 10.09 -17.15
N HIS A 186 4.97 9.37 -17.89
CA HIS A 186 4.86 7.94 -18.09
C HIS A 186 5.78 7.24 -17.08
N CYS A 187 5.21 6.35 -16.30
CA CYS A 187 5.89 5.73 -15.18
C CYS A 187 5.61 4.23 -15.14
N ILE A 188 6.40 3.53 -14.34
CA ILE A 188 6.12 2.19 -13.87
C ILE A 188 5.71 2.29 -12.41
N MET A 189 4.58 1.73 -12.08
CA MET A 189 4.15 1.56 -10.70
C MET A 189 4.36 0.11 -10.28
N MET A 190 4.80 -0.08 -9.05
CA MET A 190 5.09 -1.39 -8.48
C MET A 190 4.24 -1.62 -7.24
N SER A 191 3.62 -2.79 -7.18
CA SER A 191 2.78 -3.21 -6.05
C SER A 191 2.62 -4.74 -6.04
N ALA A 192 2.58 -5.32 -4.85
CA ALA A 192 2.23 -6.73 -4.67
C ALA A 192 0.84 -7.06 -5.22
N SER A 193 -0.11 -6.10 -5.19
CA SER A 193 -1.47 -6.25 -5.69
C SER A 193 -1.58 -6.47 -7.19
N PHE A 194 -0.56 -6.09 -7.98
CA PHE A 194 -0.57 -6.35 -9.43
C PHE A 194 -0.28 -7.82 -9.76
N GLY A 195 0.20 -8.59 -8.80
CA GLY A 195 0.41 -10.03 -8.91
C GLY A 195 1.64 -10.43 -9.72
N SER A 196 1.98 -11.70 -9.61
CA SER A 196 3.17 -12.28 -10.25
C SER A 196 3.08 -12.37 -11.77
N LYS A 197 1.87 -12.44 -12.35
CA LYS A 197 1.67 -12.50 -13.81
C LYS A 197 2.21 -11.23 -14.50
N SER A 198 2.03 -10.07 -13.88
CA SER A 198 2.57 -8.79 -14.36
C SER A 198 3.96 -8.47 -13.80
N ASN A 199 4.62 -9.44 -13.14
CA ASN A 199 5.87 -9.23 -12.41
C ASN A 199 5.75 -8.11 -11.35
N TYR A 200 4.55 -7.96 -10.74
CA TYR A 200 4.23 -6.92 -9.74
C TYR A 200 4.40 -5.48 -10.23
N MET A 201 4.34 -5.25 -11.54
CA MET A 201 4.57 -3.97 -12.20
C MET A 201 3.41 -3.63 -13.14
N ALA A 202 3.12 -2.34 -13.28
CA ALA A 202 2.19 -1.83 -14.28
C ALA A 202 2.72 -0.52 -14.88
N GLN A 203 2.54 -0.33 -16.19
CA GLN A 203 2.77 0.98 -16.79
C GLN A 203 1.60 1.90 -16.48
N VAL A 204 1.91 3.13 -16.05
CA VAL A 204 0.92 4.12 -15.62
C VAL A 204 1.23 5.50 -16.18
N ILE A 205 0.19 6.33 -16.32
CA ILE A 205 0.35 7.76 -16.56
C ILE A 205 -0.21 8.58 -15.39
N HIS A 206 0.49 9.65 -15.05
CA HIS A 206 0.05 10.61 -14.04
C HIS A 206 -1.04 11.51 -14.59
N LEU A 207 -2.25 11.43 -14.05
CA LEU A 207 -3.39 12.25 -14.45
C LEU A 207 -3.42 13.61 -13.76
N GLY A 208 -2.81 13.74 -12.60
CA GLY A 208 -2.82 14.94 -11.76
C GLY A 208 -3.01 14.62 -10.28
N SER A 209 -3.24 15.65 -9.49
CA SER A 209 -3.57 15.52 -8.06
C SER A 209 -5.06 15.72 -7.84
N SER A 210 -5.65 14.98 -6.92
CA SER A 210 -7.05 15.15 -6.54
C SER A 210 -7.31 16.59 -6.05
N LEU A 211 -8.40 17.19 -6.50
CA LEU A 211 -8.84 18.50 -6.03
C LEU A 211 -9.50 18.43 -4.65
N ALA A 212 -10.11 17.31 -4.35
CA ALA A 212 -10.75 17.06 -3.05
C ALA A 212 -9.77 16.60 -1.96
N TYR A 213 -8.72 15.86 -2.35
CA TYR A 213 -7.78 15.22 -1.41
C TYR A 213 -6.34 15.63 -1.74
N LYS A 214 -5.85 16.69 -1.15
CA LYS A 214 -4.56 17.35 -1.46
C LYS A 214 -3.32 16.43 -1.48
N ASN A 215 -3.35 15.34 -0.72
CA ASN A 215 -2.22 14.40 -0.61
C ASN A 215 -2.35 13.20 -1.55
N GLN A 216 -3.27 13.24 -2.52
CA GLN A 216 -3.57 12.11 -3.39
C GLN A 216 -3.27 12.43 -4.85
N SER A 217 -2.35 11.69 -5.45
CA SER A 217 -2.08 11.69 -6.89
C SER A 217 -2.83 10.57 -7.59
N LEU A 218 -3.22 10.79 -8.84
CA LEU A 218 -4.06 9.91 -9.64
C LEU A 218 -3.25 9.35 -10.82
N TRP A 219 -3.33 8.03 -10.99
CA TRP A 219 -2.53 7.29 -11.95
C TRP A 219 -3.40 6.32 -12.73
N LEU A 220 -3.44 6.46 -14.05
CA LEU A 220 -4.16 5.51 -14.92
C LEU A 220 -3.24 4.35 -15.28
N ARG A 221 -3.67 3.11 -15.00
CA ARG A 221 -3.03 1.89 -15.50
C ARG A 221 -3.26 1.77 -16.99
N LEU A 222 -2.18 1.55 -17.73
CA LEU A 222 -2.22 1.45 -19.19
C LEU A 222 -2.33 0.01 -19.71
N ASP A 223 -2.12 -0.99 -18.86
CA ASP A 223 -2.09 -2.43 -19.19
C ASP A 223 -3.42 -3.14 -18.97
N SER A 224 -4.52 -2.41 -18.85
CA SER A 224 -5.87 -2.96 -18.68
C SER A 224 -6.60 -3.15 -20.01
N ASP A 225 -7.45 -4.17 -20.09
CA ASP A 225 -8.16 -4.51 -21.33
C ASP A 225 -9.19 -3.45 -21.74
N ASP A 226 -9.87 -2.83 -20.78
CA ASP A 226 -10.84 -1.74 -21.00
C ASP A 226 -10.39 -0.44 -20.31
N ILE A 227 -9.37 0.18 -20.90
CA ILE A 227 -8.75 1.37 -20.30
C ILE A 227 -9.70 2.57 -20.24
N LEU A 228 -10.66 2.59 -21.12
CA LEU A 228 -11.48 3.76 -21.26
C LEU A 228 -12.85 3.59 -20.64
N GLY A 229 -13.30 2.42 -20.25
CA GLY A 229 -14.61 2.24 -19.58
C GLY A 229 -15.68 3.31 -19.89
N ILE A 230 -15.40 4.06 -20.94
CA ILE A 230 -15.77 5.43 -21.25
C ILE A 230 -17.22 5.52 -21.69
N ASN A 231 -17.83 4.38 -21.96
CA ASN A 231 -19.16 4.37 -22.61
C ASN A 231 -20.35 4.29 -21.68
N ALA A 232 -20.16 4.15 -20.40
CA ALA A 232 -21.27 4.11 -19.46
C ALA A 232 -20.83 4.71 -18.14
N GLY A 233 -21.65 5.52 -17.49
CA GLY A 233 -21.40 6.12 -16.18
C GLY A 233 -20.82 5.14 -15.16
N LEU A 234 -19.54 4.82 -15.33
CA LEU A 234 -18.84 3.80 -14.58
C LEU A 234 -18.70 4.22 -13.12
N ASP A 235 -19.01 3.31 -12.24
CA ASP A 235 -18.58 3.43 -10.84
C ASP A 235 -17.06 3.62 -10.82
N ILE A 236 -16.57 4.54 -10.00
CA ILE A 236 -15.15 4.82 -9.83
C ILE A 236 -14.34 3.56 -9.49
N LYS A 237 -14.98 2.55 -8.90
CA LYS A 237 -14.38 1.26 -8.57
C LYS A 237 -14.06 0.40 -9.79
N GLU A 238 -14.72 0.66 -10.90
CA GLU A 238 -14.55 -0.07 -12.16
C GLU A 238 -13.48 0.57 -13.05
N THR A 239 -12.94 1.72 -12.66
CA THR A 239 -11.89 2.38 -13.40
C THR A 239 -10.50 1.92 -12.94
N PHE A 240 -9.56 1.86 -13.89
CA PHE A 240 -8.17 1.49 -13.61
C PHE A 240 -7.31 2.65 -13.11
N VAL A 241 -7.94 3.60 -12.41
CA VAL A 241 -7.26 4.75 -11.79
C VAL A 241 -6.83 4.43 -10.37
N LEU A 242 -5.53 4.37 -10.19
CA LEU A 242 -4.88 4.16 -8.90
C LEU A 242 -4.73 5.51 -8.18
N ARG A 243 -4.97 5.49 -6.88
CA ARG A 243 -4.86 6.66 -6.00
C ARG A 243 -3.69 6.46 -5.07
N LYS A 244 -2.63 7.25 -5.28
CA LYS A 244 -1.41 7.17 -4.49
C LYS A 244 -1.29 8.37 -3.57
N LYS A 245 -1.01 8.11 -2.29
CA LYS A 245 -0.51 9.09 -1.33
C LYS A 245 1.02 9.05 -1.32
N ALA A 246 1.66 10.14 -0.93
CA ALA A 246 3.10 10.10 -0.71
C ALA A 246 3.44 9.17 0.46
N ALA A 247 4.54 8.42 0.32
CA ALA A 247 5.00 7.44 1.29
C ALA A 247 4.01 6.30 1.58
N ASP A 248 3.21 5.90 0.59
CA ASP A 248 2.37 4.70 0.66
C ASP A 248 3.06 3.47 0.02
N ALA A 249 2.32 2.34 -0.03
CA ALA A 249 2.84 1.06 -0.54
C ALA A 249 3.06 1.01 -2.07
N LEU A 250 2.62 2.03 -2.82
CA LEU A 250 2.78 2.09 -4.26
C LEU A 250 4.11 2.78 -4.62
N ILE A 251 5.04 2.06 -5.22
CA ILE A 251 6.33 2.61 -5.64
C ILE A 251 6.24 3.07 -7.10
N VAL A 252 6.67 4.29 -7.38
CA VAL A 252 6.68 4.87 -8.72
C VAL A 252 8.11 5.08 -9.20
N LEU A 253 8.40 4.55 -10.40
CA LEU A 253 9.66 4.71 -11.11
C LEU A 253 9.42 5.32 -12.49
N PRO A 254 10.39 6.06 -13.08
CA PRO A 254 10.29 6.51 -14.46
C PRO A 254 10.22 5.31 -15.42
N ALA A 255 9.46 5.43 -16.53
CA ALA A 255 9.36 4.40 -17.55
C ALA A 255 10.63 4.37 -18.44
N LEU A 256 11.74 3.89 -17.86
CA LEU A 256 13.02 3.68 -18.58
C LEU A 256 13.06 2.26 -19.15
N GLU A 257 13.72 2.07 -20.31
CA GLU A 257 13.81 0.77 -20.97
C GLU A 257 14.28 -0.34 -20.03
N ARG A 258 15.30 -0.09 -19.21
CA ARG A 258 15.79 -1.08 -18.21
C ARG A 258 14.73 -1.59 -17.25
N PHE A 259 13.64 -0.83 -17.03
CA PHE A 259 12.51 -1.22 -16.21
C PHE A 259 11.38 -1.83 -17.06
N LEU A 260 11.14 -1.27 -18.25
CA LEU A 260 10.17 -1.78 -19.21
C LEU A 260 10.50 -3.20 -19.68
N ASP A 261 11.79 -3.54 -19.82
CA ASP A 261 12.29 -4.88 -20.17
C ASP A 261 11.97 -5.97 -19.12
N LYS A 262 11.53 -5.57 -17.92
CA LYS A 262 11.04 -6.52 -16.89
C LYS A 262 9.57 -6.92 -17.09
N LEU A 263 8.84 -6.22 -17.97
CA LEU A 263 7.46 -6.52 -18.36
C LEU A 263 7.41 -7.50 -19.54
N SER A 264 6.31 -8.24 -19.66
CA SER A 264 6.09 -9.09 -20.83
C SER A 264 5.84 -8.26 -22.09
N GLU A 265 6.18 -8.79 -23.25
CA GLU A 265 5.91 -8.13 -24.53
C GLU A 265 4.38 -7.96 -24.76
N GLU A 266 3.58 -8.92 -24.32
CA GLU A 266 2.11 -8.82 -24.33
C GLU A 266 1.63 -7.57 -23.58
N SER A 267 2.11 -7.36 -22.34
CA SER A 267 1.77 -6.17 -21.55
C SER A 267 2.23 -4.88 -22.23
N ARG A 268 3.43 -4.87 -22.80
CA ARG A 268 3.97 -3.70 -23.53
C ARG A 268 3.13 -3.40 -24.79
N GLN A 269 2.68 -4.42 -25.49
CA GLN A 269 1.82 -4.27 -26.67
C GLN A 269 0.45 -3.70 -26.29
N THR A 270 -0.20 -4.24 -25.26
CA THR A 270 -1.49 -3.72 -24.73
C THR A 270 -1.37 -2.24 -24.38
N VAL A 271 -0.28 -1.84 -23.74
CA VAL A 271 -0.02 -0.43 -23.42
C VAL A 271 0.09 0.44 -24.66
N ARG A 272 0.82 0.02 -25.70
CA ARG A 272 0.92 0.76 -26.98
C ARG A 272 -0.46 0.96 -27.62
N GLU A 273 -1.26 -0.09 -27.67
CA GLU A 273 -2.62 -0.04 -28.21
C GLU A 273 -3.54 0.89 -27.40
N ASN A 274 -3.44 0.83 -26.08
CA ASN A 274 -4.23 1.66 -25.19
C ASN A 274 -3.84 3.15 -25.31
N ILE A 275 -2.57 3.47 -25.46
CA ILE A 275 -2.11 4.85 -25.72
C ILE A 275 -2.71 5.37 -27.04
N MET A 276 -2.74 4.55 -28.09
CA MET A 276 -3.38 4.92 -29.37
C MET A 276 -4.88 5.14 -29.21
N LYS A 277 -5.58 4.25 -28.48
CA LYS A 277 -7.02 4.40 -28.18
C LYS A 277 -7.30 5.70 -27.41
N ILE A 278 -6.53 6.00 -26.38
CA ILE A 278 -6.64 7.28 -25.64
C ILE A 278 -6.45 8.46 -26.59
N GLY A 279 -5.44 8.40 -27.46
CA GLY A 279 -5.18 9.45 -28.45
C GLY A 279 -6.33 9.67 -29.42
N SER A 280 -7.00 8.60 -29.87
CA SER A 280 -8.16 8.68 -30.76
C SER A 280 -9.42 9.23 -30.08
N HIS A 281 -9.52 9.16 -28.75
CA HIS A 281 -10.67 9.59 -27.96
C HIS A 281 -10.34 10.73 -26.98
N LYS A 282 -9.57 11.69 -27.44
CA LYS A 282 -9.01 12.77 -26.63
C LYS A 282 -10.04 13.46 -25.73
N GLU A 283 -11.16 13.90 -26.29
CA GLU A 283 -12.17 14.64 -25.51
C GLU A 283 -12.74 13.81 -24.36
N ASN A 284 -13.05 12.54 -24.62
CA ASN A 284 -13.53 11.62 -23.60
C ASN A 284 -12.45 11.37 -22.54
N PHE A 285 -11.19 11.24 -22.95
CA PHE A 285 -10.09 11.08 -22.03
C PHE A 285 -9.92 12.29 -21.10
N PHE A 286 -10.02 13.52 -21.60
CA PHE A 286 -9.96 14.70 -20.74
C PHE A 286 -11.18 14.83 -19.82
N LYS A 287 -12.39 14.46 -20.27
CA LYS A 287 -13.56 14.37 -19.38
C LYS A 287 -13.35 13.35 -18.27
N PHE A 288 -12.80 12.19 -18.62
CA PHE A 288 -12.42 11.15 -17.66
C PHE A 288 -11.41 11.67 -16.62
N ILE A 289 -10.35 12.35 -17.04
CA ILE A 289 -9.39 13.00 -16.12
C ILE A 289 -10.12 13.95 -15.17
N GLN A 290 -10.94 14.87 -15.72
CA GLN A 290 -11.67 15.86 -14.91
C GLN A 290 -12.62 15.20 -13.90
N TYR A 291 -13.30 14.12 -14.29
CA TYR A 291 -14.13 13.34 -13.38
C TYR A 291 -13.32 12.84 -12.19
N HIS A 292 -12.17 12.19 -12.43
CA HIS A 292 -11.34 11.64 -11.36
C HIS A 292 -10.68 12.70 -10.48
N LEU A 293 -10.26 13.84 -11.07
CA LEU A 293 -9.68 14.95 -10.30
C LEU A 293 -10.69 15.57 -9.33
N ASN A 294 -11.97 15.64 -9.73
CA ASN A 294 -13.05 16.24 -8.95
C ASN A 294 -13.76 15.25 -8.02
N TYR A 295 -13.49 13.95 -8.16
CA TYR A 295 -14.22 12.94 -7.41
C TYR A 295 -14.06 13.11 -5.90
N LYS A 296 -15.21 13.06 -5.23
CA LYS A 296 -15.31 13.03 -3.76
C LYS A 296 -16.01 11.76 -3.34
N TYR A 297 -15.49 11.12 -2.30
CA TYR A 297 -16.19 10.00 -1.69
C TYR A 297 -17.55 10.48 -1.15
N PRO A 298 -18.61 9.69 -1.33
CA PRO A 298 -19.93 10.06 -0.84
C PRO A 298 -19.90 10.13 0.69
N PHE A 299 -20.63 11.09 1.22
CA PHE A 299 -20.89 11.14 2.65
C PHE A 299 -21.85 9.98 3.02
N ILE A 300 -21.54 9.26 4.09
CA ILE A 300 -22.37 8.16 4.61
C ILE A 300 -23.12 8.70 5.82
N PRO A 301 -24.46 8.92 5.70
CA PRO A 301 -25.24 9.38 6.83
C PRO A 301 -25.30 8.32 7.93
N ASP A 302 -25.41 8.74 9.16
CA ASP A 302 -25.56 7.87 10.34
C ASP A 302 -24.43 6.83 10.51
N MET A 303 -23.22 7.18 10.03
CA MET A 303 -22.03 6.34 10.23
C MET A 303 -21.75 6.23 11.74
N ASP A 304 -21.41 5.00 12.17
CA ASP A 304 -20.92 4.75 13.53
C ASP A 304 -19.76 5.70 13.84
N PRO A 305 -19.81 6.48 14.95
CA PRO A 305 -18.72 7.36 15.34
C PRO A 305 -17.35 6.69 15.38
N ASP A 306 -17.25 5.43 15.83
CA ASP A 306 -16.02 4.66 15.87
C ASP A 306 -15.44 4.39 14.45
N ALA A 307 -16.27 4.48 13.42
CA ALA A 307 -15.91 4.27 12.00
C ALA A 307 -15.73 5.59 11.22
N ALA A 308 -16.01 6.76 11.82
CA ALA A 308 -16.11 8.04 11.13
C ALA A 308 -14.77 8.73 10.87
N LEU A 309 -13.63 8.17 11.29
CA LEU A 309 -12.29 8.75 11.22
C LEU A 309 -11.98 9.46 9.89
N TYR A 310 -12.35 8.87 8.75
CA TYR A 310 -12.04 9.44 7.43
C TYR A 310 -13.13 10.38 6.92
N GLN A 311 -14.30 10.39 7.53
CA GLN A 311 -15.41 11.25 7.14
C GLN A 311 -15.40 12.57 7.91
N ASP A 312 -15.09 12.54 9.21
CA ASP A 312 -15.09 13.71 10.10
C ASP A 312 -13.86 14.60 9.92
N GLY A 313 -12.82 14.07 9.25
CA GLY A 313 -11.59 14.81 9.00
C GLY A 313 -10.60 14.76 10.18
N PHE A 314 -9.65 15.69 10.17
CA PHE A 314 -8.64 15.76 11.23
C PHE A 314 -9.17 16.50 12.45
N LEU A 315 -8.85 15.98 13.62
CA LEU A 315 -9.09 16.67 14.89
C LEU A 315 -8.47 18.07 14.88
N SER A 316 -9.22 19.07 15.31
CA SER A 316 -8.71 20.42 15.52
C SER A 316 -7.68 20.45 16.67
N PHE A 317 -6.89 21.52 16.75
CA PHE A 317 -5.92 21.68 17.84
C PHE A 317 -6.57 21.68 19.24
N LYS A 318 -7.85 22.04 19.34
CA LYS A 318 -8.60 22.03 20.60
C LYS A 318 -9.14 20.66 20.99
N GLU A 319 -9.28 19.77 20.01
CA GLU A 319 -9.77 18.39 20.19
C GLU A 319 -8.63 17.41 20.46
N LYS A 320 -7.40 17.82 20.20
CA LYS A 320 -6.17 17.09 20.53
C LYS A 320 -5.70 17.40 21.95
#